data_609ec1ff82818d9f30b7eeabb7c2c747
#
_entry.id   609ec1ff82818d9f30b7eeabb7c2c747
#
_cell.length_a   1.000
_cell.length_b   1.000
_cell.length_c   1.000
_cell.angle_alpha   90.00
_cell.angle_beta   90.00
_cell.angle_gamma   90.00
#
_symmetry.space_group_name_H-M   'P 1'
#
loop_
_entity.id
_entity.type
_entity.pdbx_description
1 polymer ?
#
loop_
_entity_poly.entity_id
_entity_poly.type
_entity_poly.pdbx_seq_one_letter_code
_entity_poly.pdbx_strand_id
1 'polypeptide(L)'
;KNIMIINLVILSGILSLIYGYWAGNSVLKSDAGNAKMQEISLAIQEGAQAYLNRQYSTIAIVGAVICVLMYLFFRDLWVVGGYLVGAILSGVAGYIGMLISVRANVRTAQAASESLSKGLSVAFKAGAVTGMLVAGLALLSIAVYYYFLDMYNVDATTLKHSLVALGFGASLISIFARLGGGIFTKGADVGADLVGKIEAGIPEDDPRNPAVIADNVGDNVGDCAGMAADLFETYAVTIVATMVLATIFFAGNVDMLLYPLAIGGSCLIASIAGTFFVRLGKSNNIMGALYKGFIASALLSLAIMYPVTNYVIGFASEFSVADSSFTGQDLYICAIIGLVITGLLIWITEYYTGTNYRPVQSIAKASTTGHGTNVIQGLAVSMEATALPALVIVIGIIATFKLAGLFGIAISVTAMLS
;
A
#
# COMPACT_ATOMS: atom_id res chain seq x y z
N LYS A 1 -8.13 13.37 -26.63
CA LYS A 1 -6.94 12.89 -25.94
C LYS A 1 -7.24 12.68 -24.44
N ASN A 2 -7.69 13.69 -23.72
CA ASN A 2 -7.89 13.66 -22.27
C ASN A 2 -8.92 12.61 -21.83
N ILE A 3 -10.08 12.54 -22.48
CA ILE A 3 -11.09 11.50 -22.22
C ILE A 3 -10.50 10.09 -22.44
N MET A 4 -9.65 9.91 -23.44
CA MET A 4 -9.02 8.62 -23.69
C MET A 4 -8.04 8.23 -22.57
N ILE A 5 -7.26 9.19 -22.06
CA ILE A 5 -6.35 8.96 -20.92
C ILE A 5 -7.14 8.53 -19.69
N ILE A 6 -8.21 9.28 -19.33
CA ILE A 6 -9.06 8.94 -18.18
C ILE A 6 -9.69 7.56 -18.34
N ASN A 7 -10.21 7.23 -19.53
CA ASN A 7 -10.83 5.93 -19.80
C ASN A 7 -9.81 4.78 -19.67
N LEU A 8 -8.57 4.96 -20.12
CA LEU A 8 -7.50 3.98 -19.96
C LEU A 8 -7.10 3.80 -18.50
N VAL A 9 -7.06 4.88 -17.72
CA VAL A 9 -6.80 4.83 -16.28
C VAL A 9 -7.95 4.09 -15.56
N ILE A 10 -9.20 4.39 -15.86
CA ILE A 10 -10.35 3.69 -15.31
C ILE A 10 -10.32 2.21 -15.69
N LEU A 11 -10.00 1.88 -16.94
CA LEU A 11 -9.86 0.50 -17.38
C LEU A 11 -8.77 -0.25 -16.61
N SER A 12 -7.61 0.37 -16.36
CA SER A 12 -6.55 -0.24 -15.57
C SER A 12 -6.98 -0.55 -14.14
N GLY A 13 -7.70 0.38 -13.50
CA GLY A 13 -8.28 0.16 -12.18
C GLY A 13 -9.30 -1.00 -12.16
N ILE A 14 -10.19 -1.07 -13.17
CA ILE A 14 -11.15 -2.17 -13.31
C ILE A 14 -10.43 -3.50 -13.51
N LEU A 15 -9.39 -3.55 -14.34
CA LEU A 15 -8.59 -4.77 -14.55
C LEU A 15 -7.93 -5.24 -13.26
N SER A 16 -7.46 -4.32 -12.42
CA SER A 16 -6.93 -4.63 -11.10
C SER A 16 -7.97 -5.29 -10.19
N LEU A 17 -9.20 -4.77 -10.18
CA LEU A 17 -10.30 -5.37 -9.41
C LEU A 17 -10.69 -6.76 -9.94
N ILE A 18 -10.71 -6.93 -11.26
CA ILE A 18 -10.98 -8.25 -11.89
C ILE A 18 -9.88 -9.25 -11.50
N TYR A 19 -8.61 -8.83 -11.54
CA TYR A 19 -7.51 -9.68 -11.08
C TYR A 19 -7.65 -10.02 -9.59
N GLY A 20 -7.95 -9.04 -8.74
CA GLY A 20 -8.18 -9.25 -7.30
C GLY A 20 -9.30 -10.26 -7.05
N TYR A 21 -10.42 -10.14 -7.77
CA TYR A 21 -11.53 -11.09 -7.69
C TYR A 21 -11.11 -12.50 -8.13
N TRP A 22 -10.41 -12.63 -9.25
CA TRP A 22 -9.89 -13.91 -9.74
C TRP A 22 -8.92 -14.55 -8.75
N ALA A 23 -7.97 -13.79 -8.21
CA ALA A 23 -6.99 -14.26 -7.23
C ALA A 23 -7.68 -14.69 -5.93
N GLY A 24 -8.62 -13.89 -5.43
CA GLY A 24 -9.40 -14.19 -4.23
C GLY A 24 -10.20 -15.49 -4.39
N ASN A 25 -10.90 -15.67 -5.49
CA ASN A 25 -11.60 -16.92 -5.80
C ASN A 25 -10.64 -18.12 -5.90
N SER A 26 -9.45 -17.93 -6.47
CA SER A 26 -8.42 -18.97 -6.54
C SER A 26 -7.96 -19.40 -5.15
N VAL A 27 -7.74 -18.44 -4.23
CA VAL A 27 -7.36 -18.69 -2.84
C VAL A 27 -8.49 -19.41 -2.10
N LEU A 28 -9.71 -18.91 -2.18
CA LEU A 28 -10.86 -19.47 -1.45
C LEU A 28 -11.24 -20.91 -1.88
N LYS A 29 -10.90 -21.29 -3.11
CA LYS A 29 -11.08 -22.67 -3.62
C LYS A 29 -9.98 -23.64 -3.21
N SER A 30 -8.86 -23.13 -2.64
CA SER A 30 -7.77 -23.98 -2.15
C SER A 30 -8.23 -24.78 -0.92
N ASP A 31 -7.61 -25.92 -0.68
CA ASP A 31 -7.92 -26.78 0.46
C ASP A 31 -7.69 -26.04 1.79
N ALA A 32 -8.66 -26.14 2.68
CA ALA A 32 -8.64 -25.53 4.01
C ALA A 32 -8.05 -26.45 5.10
N GLY A 33 -7.55 -27.62 4.72
CA GLY A 33 -6.93 -28.56 5.64
C GLY A 33 -7.94 -29.38 6.46
N ASN A 34 -7.44 -30.01 7.52
CA ASN A 34 -8.22 -30.90 8.36
C ASN A 34 -9.20 -30.16 9.30
N ALA A 35 -10.08 -30.91 9.97
CA ALA A 35 -11.11 -30.36 10.84
C ALA A 35 -10.56 -29.47 11.97
N LYS A 36 -9.39 -29.81 12.56
CA LYS A 36 -8.77 -29.01 13.61
C LYS A 36 -8.23 -27.69 13.10
N MET A 37 -7.62 -27.68 11.92
CA MET A 37 -7.17 -26.43 11.26
C MET A 37 -8.37 -25.50 10.95
N GLN A 38 -9.48 -26.08 10.50
CA GLN A 38 -10.69 -25.32 10.21
C GLN A 38 -11.35 -24.77 11.47
N GLU A 39 -11.38 -25.53 12.58
CA GLU A 39 -11.89 -25.07 13.89
C GLU A 39 -11.12 -23.81 14.38
N ILE A 40 -9.77 -23.86 14.34
CA ILE A 40 -8.92 -22.74 14.73
C ILE A 40 -9.14 -21.54 13.80
N SER A 41 -9.21 -21.79 12.50
CA SER A 41 -9.45 -20.75 11.52
C SER A 41 -10.80 -20.06 11.72
N LEU A 42 -11.86 -20.80 12.11
CA LEU A 42 -13.16 -20.21 12.43
C LEU A 42 -13.10 -19.31 13.66
N ALA A 43 -12.39 -19.72 14.70
CA ALA A 43 -12.20 -18.89 15.90
C ALA A 43 -11.48 -17.56 15.57
N ILE A 44 -10.45 -17.60 14.71
CA ILE A 44 -9.74 -16.40 14.23
C ILE A 44 -10.69 -15.53 13.40
N GLN A 45 -11.49 -16.13 12.50
CA GLN A 45 -12.47 -15.39 11.68
C GLN A 45 -13.55 -14.69 12.53
N GLU A 46 -14.06 -15.34 13.57
CA GLU A 46 -15.03 -14.76 14.50
C GLU A 46 -14.44 -13.56 15.24
N GLY A 47 -13.23 -13.68 15.75
CA GLY A 47 -12.53 -12.58 16.41
C GLY A 47 -12.25 -11.41 15.46
N ALA A 48 -11.78 -11.71 14.26
CA ALA A 48 -11.54 -10.72 13.21
C ALA A 48 -12.82 -9.97 12.81
N GLN A 49 -13.93 -10.68 12.63
CA GLN A 49 -15.23 -10.08 12.31
C GLN A 49 -15.76 -9.20 13.44
N ALA A 50 -15.61 -9.63 14.68
CA ALA A 50 -16.03 -8.86 15.86
C ALA A 50 -15.23 -7.55 15.95
N TYR A 51 -13.91 -7.62 15.74
CA TYR A 51 -13.04 -6.44 15.71
C TYR A 51 -13.44 -5.47 14.60
N LEU A 52 -13.54 -5.96 13.35
CA LEU A 52 -13.94 -5.13 12.20
C LEU A 52 -15.27 -4.42 12.44
N ASN A 53 -16.28 -5.15 12.87
CA ASN A 53 -17.60 -4.57 13.12
C ASN A 53 -17.53 -3.44 14.16
N ARG A 54 -16.77 -3.61 15.23
CA ARG A 54 -16.60 -2.59 16.27
C ARG A 54 -15.83 -1.38 15.77
N GLN A 55 -14.71 -1.62 15.11
CA GLN A 55 -13.86 -0.56 14.60
C GLN A 55 -14.58 0.28 13.53
N TYR A 56 -15.15 -0.37 12.53
CA TYR A 56 -15.81 0.33 11.41
C TYR A 56 -17.08 1.05 11.84
N SER A 57 -17.84 0.53 12.84
CA SER A 57 -18.96 1.26 13.42
C SER A 57 -18.49 2.55 14.10
N THR A 58 -17.40 2.50 14.85
CA THR A 58 -16.82 3.69 15.50
C THR A 58 -16.32 4.69 14.49
N ILE A 59 -15.60 4.24 13.46
CA ILE A 59 -15.11 5.07 12.36
C ILE A 59 -16.27 5.73 11.60
N ALA A 60 -17.36 5.00 11.34
CA ALA A 60 -18.54 5.52 10.67
C ALA A 60 -19.21 6.68 11.46
N ILE A 61 -19.29 6.57 12.78
CA ILE A 61 -19.84 7.64 13.64
C ILE A 61 -18.95 8.88 13.56
N VAL A 62 -17.63 8.74 13.75
CA VAL A 62 -16.67 9.85 13.66
C VAL A 62 -16.67 10.45 12.26
N GLY A 63 -16.68 9.61 11.23
CA GLY A 63 -16.73 10.03 9.84
C GLY A 63 -17.98 10.81 9.49
N ALA A 64 -19.14 10.42 10.01
CA ALA A 64 -20.39 11.16 9.84
C ALA A 64 -20.34 12.55 10.51
N VAL A 65 -19.78 12.66 11.71
CA VAL A 65 -19.59 13.96 12.38
C VAL A 65 -18.68 14.86 11.55
N ILE A 66 -17.55 14.35 11.07
CA ILE A 66 -16.62 15.11 10.23
C ILE A 66 -17.28 15.52 8.89
N CYS A 67 -18.09 14.64 8.30
CA CYS A 67 -18.85 14.92 7.08
C CYS A 67 -19.77 16.14 7.27
N VAL A 68 -20.50 16.21 8.38
CA VAL A 68 -21.36 17.35 8.73
C VAL A 68 -20.53 18.62 8.94
N LEU A 69 -19.41 18.53 9.67
CA LEU A 69 -18.51 19.67 9.90
C LEU A 69 -17.93 20.20 8.58
N MET A 70 -17.51 19.33 7.67
CA MET A 70 -17.02 19.72 6.35
C MET A 70 -18.11 20.45 5.53
N TYR A 71 -19.35 19.93 5.55
CA TYR A 71 -20.44 20.60 4.87
C TYR A 71 -20.72 21.99 5.47
N LEU A 72 -20.71 22.12 6.79
CA LEU A 72 -20.93 23.42 7.45
C LEU A 72 -19.83 24.42 7.14
N PHE A 73 -18.59 23.96 6.95
CA PHE A 73 -17.42 24.80 6.70
C PHE A 73 -17.32 25.20 5.22
N PHE A 74 -17.36 24.23 4.31
CA PHE A 74 -17.15 24.48 2.88
C PHE A 74 -18.44 24.88 2.15
N ARG A 75 -19.61 24.49 2.63
CA ARG A 75 -20.91 24.70 2.00
C ARG A 75 -20.96 24.16 0.56
N ASP A 76 -20.20 23.14 0.25
CA ASP A 76 -20.03 22.57 -1.07
C ASP A 76 -20.18 21.05 -1.03
N LEU A 77 -21.12 20.51 -1.79
CA LEU A 77 -21.42 19.09 -1.85
C LEU A 77 -20.34 18.29 -2.60
N TRP A 78 -19.61 18.91 -3.54
CA TRP A 78 -18.51 18.25 -4.21
C TRP A 78 -17.36 17.97 -3.26
N VAL A 79 -17.04 18.89 -2.35
CA VAL A 79 -16.01 18.68 -1.33
C VAL A 79 -16.39 17.54 -0.39
N VAL A 80 -17.64 17.53 0.08
CA VAL A 80 -18.16 16.45 0.95
C VAL A 80 -18.21 15.11 0.21
N GLY A 81 -18.59 15.12 -1.07
CA GLY A 81 -18.59 13.94 -1.93
C GLY A 81 -17.20 13.33 -2.07
N GLY A 82 -16.17 14.16 -2.29
CA GLY A 82 -14.77 13.70 -2.31
C GLY A 82 -14.37 13.00 -1.02
N TYR A 83 -14.61 13.62 0.12
CA TYR A 83 -14.37 13.03 1.43
C TYR A 83 -15.04 11.66 1.59
N LEU A 84 -16.33 11.55 1.25
CA LEU A 84 -17.06 10.28 1.36
C LEU A 84 -16.49 9.20 0.43
N VAL A 85 -16.15 9.55 -0.81
CA VAL A 85 -15.55 8.60 -1.77
C VAL A 85 -14.23 8.05 -1.22
N GLY A 86 -13.34 8.92 -0.74
CA GLY A 86 -12.06 8.51 -0.16
C GLY A 86 -12.24 7.62 1.07
N ALA A 87 -13.10 8.03 2.01
CA ALA A 87 -13.36 7.28 3.23
C ALA A 87 -13.99 5.91 2.96
N ILE A 88 -15.04 5.85 2.15
CA ILE A 88 -15.75 4.58 1.87
C ILE A 88 -14.82 3.60 1.14
N LEU A 89 -14.12 4.02 0.10
CA LEU A 89 -13.30 3.11 -0.70
C LEU A 89 -12.05 2.64 0.04
N SER A 90 -11.44 3.49 0.87
CA SER A 90 -10.36 3.08 1.79
C SER A 90 -10.87 2.02 2.78
N GLY A 91 -12.02 2.25 3.39
CA GLY A 91 -12.66 1.30 4.30
C GLY A 91 -12.97 -0.03 3.61
N VAL A 92 -13.52 0.00 2.40
CA VAL A 92 -13.83 -1.21 1.61
C VAL A 92 -12.57 -2.01 1.29
N ALA A 93 -11.49 -1.34 0.90
CA ALA A 93 -10.21 -2.01 0.61
C ALA A 93 -9.67 -2.77 1.84
N GLY A 94 -9.63 -2.13 3.00
CA GLY A 94 -9.18 -2.75 4.25
C GLY A 94 -10.10 -3.89 4.71
N TYR A 95 -11.41 -3.68 4.65
CA TYR A 95 -12.40 -4.69 5.07
C TYR A 95 -12.33 -5.96 4.21
N ILE A 96 -12.36 -5.83 2.88
CA ILE A 96 -12.29 -6.98 1.96
C ILE A 96 -10.92 -7.65 2.05
N GLY A 97 -9.83 -6.87 2.12
CA GLY A 97 -8.47 -7.40 2.27
C GLY A 97 -8.36 -8.33 3.47
N MET A 98 -8.83 -7.88 4.63
CA MET A 98 -8.83 -8.69 5.85
C MET A 98 -9.72 -9.93 5.76
N LEU A 99 -10.92 -9.81 5.18
CA LEU A 99 -11.81 -10.97 5.02
C LEU A 99 -11.20 -12.09 4.16
N ILE A 100 -10.40 -11.74 3.17
CA ILE A 100 -9.68 -12.71 2.35
C ILE A 100 -8.49 -13.27 3.12
N SER A 101 -7.73 -12.42 3.81
CA SER A 101 -6.53 -12.80 4.55
C SER A 101 -6.83 -13.85 5.63
N VAL A 102 -7.80 -13.60 6.52
CA VAL A 102 -8.15 -14.57 7.58
C VAL A 102 -8.62 -15.94 7.05
N ARG A 103 -9.15 -15.96 5.83
CA ARG A 103 -9.51 -17.22 5.16
C ARG A 103 -8.35 -17.84 4.38
N ALA A 104 -7.38 -17.04 3.98
CA ALA A 104 -6.18 -17.50 3.27
C ALA A 104 -5.18 -18.20 4.19
N ASN A 105 -5.09 -17.79 5.46
CA ASN A 105 -4.09 -18.28 6.40
C ASN A 105 -4.08 -19.81 6.53
N VAL A 106 -5.23 -20.41 6.81
CA VAL A 106 -5.37 -21.86 6.95
C VAL A 106 -5.07 -22.59 5.63
N ARG A 107 -5.44 -22.00 4.50
CA ARG A 107 -5.16 -22.56 3.16
C ARG A 107 -3.70 -22.47 2.79
N THR A 108 -3.04 -21.40 3.23
CA THR A 108 -1.58 -21.25 3.09
C THR A 108 -0.85 -22.30 3.94
N ALA A 109 -1.27 -22.52 5.18
CA ALA A 109 -0.70 -23.55 6.06
C ALA A 109 -0.89 -24.95 5.46
N GLN A 110 -2.08 -25.28 4.96
CA GLN A 110 -2.36 -26.55 4.29
C GLN A 110 -1.51 -26.72 3.02
N ALA A 111 -1.44 -25.72 2.17
CA ALA A 111 -0.63 -25.76 0.95
C ALA A 111 0.87 -25.88 1.25
N ALA A 112 1.35 -25.21 2.31
CA ALA A 112 2.73 -25.27 2.74
C ALA A 112 3.11 -26.66 3.31
N SER A 113 2.17 -27.38 3.93
CA SER A 113 2.39 -28.77 4.40
C SER A 113 2.64 -29.74 3.23
N GLU A 114 2.11 -29.43 2.03
CA GLU A 114 2.37 -30.24 0.84
C GLU A 114 3.69 -29.84 0.15
N SER A 115 3.92 -28.53 -0.05
CA SER A 115 5.19 -28.02 -0.55
C SER A 115 5.32 -26.51 -0.34
N LEU A 116 6.57 -26.03 -0.18
CA LEU A 116 6.89 -24.61 -0.06
C LEU A 116 6.38 -23.78 -1.26
N SER A 117 6.47 -24.35 -2.47
CA SER A 117 6.00 -23.68 -3.69
C SER A 117 4.49 -23.46 -3.72
N LYS A 118 3.70 -24.43 -3.23
CA LYS A 118 2.24 -24.29 -3.12
C LYS A 118 1.88 -23.28 -2.04
N GLY A 119 2.54 -23.35 -0.87
CA GLY A 119 2.37 -22.38 0.21
C GLY A 119 2.62 -20.96 -0.26
N LEU A 120 3.77 -20.69 -0.90
CA LEU A 120 4.09 -19.39 -1.46
C LEU A 120 3.05 -18.93 -2.49
N SER A 121 2.58 -19.81 -3.35
CA SER A 121 1.57 -19.44 -4.37
C SER A 121 0.25 -18.99 -3.76
N VAL A 122 -0.22 -19.64 -2.69
CA VAL A 122 -1.47 -19.27 -2.00
C VAL A 122 -1.26 -17.98 -1.22
N ALA A 123 -0.19 -17.87 -0.44
CA ALA A 123 0.13 -16.69 0.35
C ALA A 123 0.30 -15.44 -0.53
N PHE A 124 1.07 -15.56 -1.61
CA PHE A 124 1.31 -14.43 -2.52
C PHE A 124 0.01 -13.98 -3.21
N LYS A 125 -0.84 -14.91 -3.66
CA LYS A 125 -2.14 -14.55 -4.25
C LYS A 125 -3.03 -13.83 -3.24
N ALA A 126 -3.03 -14.26 -1.98
CA ALA A 126 -3.82 -13.60 -0.92
C ALA A 126 -3.36 -12.16 -0.71
N GLY A 127 -2.04 -11.93 -0.60
CA GLY A 127 -1.46 -10.59 -0.53
C GLY A 127 -1.75 -9.74 -1.77
N ALA A 128 -1.64 -10.35 -2.96
CA ALA A 128 -1.94 -9.68 -4.22
C ALA A 128 -3.41 -9.22 -4.32
N VAL A 129 -4.36 -9.92 -3.71
CA VAL A 129 -5.76 -9.46 -3.62
C VAL A 129 -5.83 -8.12 -2.92
N THR A 130 -5.23 -8.01 -1.73
CA THR A 130 -5.23 -6.75 -0.97
C THR A 130 -4.53 -5.63 -1.72
N GLY A 131 -3.34 -5.88 -2.27
CA GLY A 131 -2.58 -4.89 -3.03
C GLY A 131 -3.33 -4.37 -4.26
N MET A 132 -3.96 -5.26 -5.03
CA MET A 132 -4.73 -4.89 -6.23
C MET A 132 -6.04 -4.19 -5.90
N LEU A 133 -6.71 -4.53 -4.79
CA LEU A 133 -7.86 -3.79 -4.29
C LEU A 133 -7.47 -2.37 -3.88
N VAL A 134 -6.39 -2.22 -3.12
CA VAL A 134 -5.90 -0.93 -2.68
C VAL A 134 -5.56 -0.03 -3.86
N ALA A 135 -4.65 -0.46 -4.74
CA ALA A 135 -4.20 0.34 -5.87
C ALA A 135 -5.33 0.61 -6.88
N GLY A 136 -6.15 -0.42 -7.18
CA GLY A 136 -7.28 -0.30 -8.11
C GLY A 136 -8.37 0.64 -7.60
N LEU A 137 -8.80 0.50 -6.34
CA LEU A 137 -9.83 1.36 -5.76
C LEU A 137 -9.33 2.80 -5.55
N ALA A 138 -8.06 2.98 -5.11
CA ALA A 138 -7.49 4.32 -4.95
C ALA A 138 -7.39 5.04 -6.31
N LEU A 139 -6.90 4.38 -7.35
CA LEU A 139 -6.82 4.97 -8.68
C LEU A 139 -8.21 5.27 -9.25
N LEU A 140 -9.15 4.34 -9.11
CA LEU A 140 -10.55 4.53 -9.55
C LEU A 140 -11.23 5.66 -8.79
N SER A 141 -11.01 5.76 -7.47
CA SER A 141 -11.60 6.84 -6.66
C SER A 141 -11.25 8.22 -7.23
N ILE A 142 -9.97 8.42 -7.58
CA ILE A 142 -9.50 9.70 -8.11
C ILE A 142 -9.96 9.90 -9.55
N ALA A 143 -9.74 8.90 -10.42
CA ALA A 143 -10.02 9.03 -11.85
C ALA A 143 -11.52 9.20 -12.15
N VAL A 144 -12.38 8.40 -11.51
CA VAL A 144 -13.83 8.50 -11.68
C VAL A 144 -14.35 9.78 -11.05
N TYR A 145 -13.86 10.15 -9.86
CA TYR A 145 -14.28 11.38 -9.21
C TYR A 145 -13.86 12.61 -10.01
N TYR A 146 -12.64 12.65 -10.49
CA TYR A 146 -12.17 13.71 -11.41
C TYR A 146 -13.03 13.77 -12.68
N TYR A 147 -13.34 12.62 -13.29
CA TYR A 147 -14.21 12.56 -14.48
C TYR A 147 -15.58 13.22 -14.25
N PHE A 148 -16.20 12.97 -13.08
CA PHE A 148 -17.47 13.63 -12.73
C PHE A 148 -17.30 15.13 -12.53
N LEU A 149 -16.26 15.56 -11.80
CA LEU A 149 -15.98 17.00 -11.60
C LEU A 149 -15.79 17.74 -12.95
N ASP A 150 -15.07 17.13 -13.88
CA ASP A 150 -14.84 17.67 -15.22
C ASP A 150 -16.14 17.68 -16.06
N MET A 151 -16.91 16.60 -16.03
CA MET A 151 -18.19 16.49 -16.75
C MET A 151 -19.21 17.55 -16.32
N TYR A 152 -19.23 17.90 -15.04
CA TYR A 152 -20.11 18.96 -14.51
C TYR A 152 -19.49 20.35 -14.56
N ASN A 153 -18.32 20.52 -15.21
CA ASN A 153 -17.59 21.77 -15.35
C ASN A 153 -17.41 22.51 -14.02
N VAL A 154 -17.00 21.75 -12.98
CA VAL A 154 -16.74 22.30 -11.66
C VAL A 154 -15.53 23.23 -11.73
N ASP A 155 -15.58 24.38 -11.04
CA ASP A 155 -14.51 25.35 -11.07
C ASP A 155 -13.19 24.81 -10.49
N ALA A 156 -12.06 25.40 -10.88
CA ALA A 156 -10.74 24.91 -10.51
C ALA A 156 -10.47 24.94 -8.98
N THR A 157 -11.15 25.79 -8.24
CA THR A 157 -11.00 25.89 -6.78
C THR A 157 -11.74 24.76 -6.10
N THR A 158 -12.99 24.54 -6.46
CA THR A 158 -13.81 23.43 -5.97
C THR A 158 -13.20 22.08 -6.37
N LEU A 159 -12.68 21.94 -7.60
CA LEU A 159 -11.97 20.73 -8.04
C LEU A 159 -10.79 20.42 -7.12
N LYS A 160 -9.93 21.40 -6.81
CA LYS A 160 -8.81 21.19 -5.87
C LYS A 160 -9.28 20.80 -4.49
N HIS A 161 -10.26 21.52 -3.92
CA HIS A 161 -10.78 21.21 -2.60
C HIS A 161 -11.42 19.82 -2.55
N SER A 162 -12.12 19.41 -3.60
CA SER A 162 -12.76 18.10 -3.69
C SER A 162 -11.76 16.95 -3.77
N LEU A 163 -10.68 17.09 -4.54
CA LEU A 163 -9.61 16.10 -4.60
C LEU A 163 -8.84 16.02 -3.26
N VAL A 164 -8.53 17.15 -2.64
CA VAL A 164 -7.90 17.18 -1.30
C VAL A 164 -8.82 16.54 -0.27
N ALA A 165 -10.12 16.79 -0.32
CA ALA A 165 -11.10 16.19 0.58
C ALA A 165 -11.18 14.65 0.41
N LEU A 166 -11.01 14.13 -0.82
CA LEU A 166 -10.91 12.70 -1.07
C LEU A 166 -9.69 12.10 -0.36
N GLY A 167 -8.53 12.73 -0.48
CA GLY A 167 -7.34 12.35 0.28
C GLY A 167 -7.56 12.38 1.78
N PHE A 168 -8.23 13.42 2.29
CA PHE A 168 -8.56 13.55 3.71
C PHE A 168 -9.52 12.46 4.20
N GLY A 169 -10.50 12.06 3.39
CA GLY A 169 -11.38 10.93 3.69
C GLY A 169 -10.62 9.61 3.81
N ALA A 170 -9.70 9.34 2.88
CA ALA A 170 -8.81 8.18 2.94
C ALA A 170 -7.92 8.20 4.20
N SER A 171 -7.36 9.38 4.53
CA SER A 171 -6.51 9.59 5.71
C SER A 171 -7.24 9.33 7.01
N LEU A 172 -8.50 9.74 7.13
CA LEU A 172 -9.31 9.47 8.32
C LEU A 172 -9.42 7.97 8.59
N ILE A 173 -9.75 7.18 7.56
CA ILE A 173 -9.87 5.72 7.71
C ILE A 173 -8.52 5.11 8.07
N SER A 174 -7.46 5.53 7.39
CA SER A 174 -6.09 5.05 7.62
C SER A 174 -5.65 5.28 9.07
N ILE A 175 -5.82 6.50 9.60
CA ILE A 175 -5.45 6.81 10.99
C ILE A 175 -6.14 5.85 11.97
N PHE A 176 -7.46 5.68 11.88
CA PHE A 176 -8.18 4.83 12.81
C PHE A 176 -7.89 3.35 12.60
N ALA A 177 -7.82 2.89 11.35
CA ALA A 177 -7.53 1.49 11.04
C ALA A 177 -6.10 1.10 11.43
N ARG A 178 -5.11 1.94 11.11
CA ARG A 178 -3.71 1.67 11.41
C ARG A 178 -3.39 1.77 12.89
N LEU A 179 -3.80 2.85 13.57
CA LEU A 179 -3.53 3.00 15.00
C LEU A 179 -4.31 1.96 15.81
N GLY A 180 -5.59 1.77 15.53
CA GLY A 180 -6.43 0.78 16.23
C GLY A 180 -5.92 -0.64 16.00
N GLY A 181 -5.62 -0.99 14.76
CA GLY A 181 -5.06 -2.30 14.39
C GLY A 181 -3.68 -2.52 14.99
N GLY A 182 -2.76 -1.55 14.88
CA GLY A 182 -1.41 -1.65 15.41
C GLY A 182 -1.35 -1.75 16.94
N ILE A 183 -2.21 -1.04 17.66
CA ILE A 183 -2.32 -1.16 19.12
C ILE A 183 -2.88 -2.52 19.49
N PHE A 184 -3.94 -2.97 18.80
CA PHE A 184 -4.57 -4.27 19.07
C PHE A 184 -3.59 -5.43 18.85
N THR A 185 -2.89 -5.46 17.71
CA THR A 185 -1.94 -6.55 17.42
C THR A 185 -0.82 -6.61 18.46
N LYS A 186 -0.24 -5.48 18.84
CA LYS A 186 0.81 -5.47 19.87
C LYS A 186 0.29 -5.79 21.28
N GLY A 187 -0.91 -5.35 21.60
CA GLY A 187 -1.56 -5.72 22.86
C GLY A 187 -1.86 -7.23 22.96
N ALA A 188 -2.29 -7.83 21.86
CA ALA A 188 -2.55 -9.27 21.78
C ALA A 188 -1.27 -10.10 21.84
N ASP A 189 -0.25 -9.76 21.03
CA ASP A 189 1.06 -10.39 20.97
C ASP A 189 1.76 -10.39 22.35
N VAL A 190 1.95 -9.21 22.94
CA VAL A 190 2.59 -9.09 24.26
C VAL A 190 1.73 -9.79 25.35
N GLY A 191 0.41 -9.68 25.28
CA GLY A 191 -0.49 -10.36 26.22
C GLY A 191 -0.41 -11.88 26.12
N ALA A 192 -0.39 -12.43 24.90
CA ALA A 192 -0.23 -13.86 24.65
C ALA A 192 1.11 -14.38 25.16
N ASP A 193 2.19 -13.64 24.94
CA ASP A 193 3.53 -13.97 25.41
C ASP A 193 3.66 -13.93 26.94
N LEU A 194 3.09 -12.93 27.60
CA LEU A 194 3.10 -12.83 29.05
C LEU A 194 2.37 -14.02 29.68
N VAL A 195 1.18 -14.36 29.21
CA VAL A 195 0.42 -15.51 29.72
C VAL A 195 1.13 -16.83 29.41
N GLY A 196 1.59 -17.02 28.17
CA GLY A 196 2.20 -18.27 27.74
C GLY A 196 3.60 -18.48 28.32
N LYS A 197 4.54 -17.62 28.00
CA LYS A 197 5.95 -17.81 28.34
C LYS A 197 6.25 -17.55 29.80
N ILE A 198 5.65 -16.55 30.43
CA ILE A 198 6.00 -16.11 31.78
C ILE A 198 5.11 -16.76 32.82
N GLU A 199 3.78 -16.73 32.66
CA GLU A 199 2.87 -17.31 33.67
C GLU A 199 2.75 -18.83 33.55
N ALA A 200 2.53 -19.36 32.35
CA ALA A 200 2.33 -20.78 32.11
C ALA A 200 3.60 -21.57 31.84
N GLY A 201 4.71 -20.91 31.51
CA GLY A 201 6.00 -21.55 31.17
C GLY A 201 5.94 -22.44 29.93
N ILE A 202 5.07 -22.11 28.97
CA ILE A 202 4.92 -22.84 27.70
C ILE A 202 5.58 -22.07 26.56
N PRO A 203 5.94 -22.74 25.45
CA PRO A 203 6.54 -22.08 24.28
C PRO A 203 5.65 -21.01 23.68
N GLU A 204 6.25 -20.13 22.89
CA GLU A 204 5.55 -19.18 22.02
C GLU A 204 4.62 -19.92 21.06
N ASP A 205 3.46 -19.36 20.78
CA ASP A 205 2.43 -19.93 19.89
C ASP A 205 1.93 -21.33 20.29
N ASP A 206 2.12 -21.72 21.55
CA ASP A 206 1.64 -23.02 22.02
C ASP A 206 0.10 -23.11 21.93
N PRO A 207 -0.46 -24.14 21.30
CA PRO A 207 -1.91 -24.27 21.09
C PRO A 207 -2.72 -24.40 22.40
N ARG A 208 -2.08 -24.60 23.54
CA ARG A 208 -2.72 -24.59 24.87
C ARG A 208 -3.03 -23.16 25.36
N ASN A 209 -2.36 -22.15 24.79
CA ASN A 209 -2.60 -20.76 25.14
C ASN A 209 -3.75 -20.18 24.28
N PRO A 210 -4.93 -19.90 24.88
CA PRO A 210 -6.05 -19.35 24.11
C PRO A 210 -5.77 -17.94 23.57
N ALA A 211 -4.81 -17.22 24.15
CA ALA A 211 -4.43 -15.88 23.70
C ALA A 211 -3.76 -15.89 22.32
N VAL A 212 -3.25 -17.03 21.84
CA VAL A 212 -2.72 -17.19 20.47
C VAL A 212 -3.78 -16.92 19.39
N ILE A 213 -5.06 -17.20 19.68
CA ILE A 213 -6.16 -16.80 18.78
C ILE A 213 -6.25 -15.29 18.66
N ALA A 214 -6.16 -14.56 19.78
CA ALA A 214 -6.21 -13.08 19.77
C ALA A 214 -4.99 -12.49 19.07
N ASP A 215 -3.82 -13.08 19.22
CA ASP A 215 -2.58 -12.70 18.55
C ASP A 215 -2.71 -12.86 17.02
N ASN A 216 -3.14 -14.01 16.55
CA ASN A 216 -3.41 -14.24 15.13
C ASN A 216 -4.49 -13.31 14.55
N VAL A 217 -5.52 -12.94 15.33
CA VAL A 217 -6.49 -11.90 14.93
C VAL A 217 -5.78 -10.55 14.80
N GLY A 218 -4.91 -10.23 15.75
CA GLY A 218 -4.13 -8.99 15.79
C GLY A 218 -3.28 -8.80 14.54
N ASP A 219 -2.55 -9.83 14.12
CA ASP A 219 -1.72 -9.79 12.91
C ASP A 219 -2.55 -9.47 11.66
N ASN A 220 -3.70 -10.13 11.49
CA ASN A 220 -4.59 -9.83 10.36
C ASN A 220 -5.19 -8.43 10.43
N VAL A 221 -5.51 -7.94 11.63
CA VAL A 221 -6.02 -6.58 11.84
C VAL A 221 -4.94 -5.54 11.51
N GLY A 222 -3.73 -5.72 12.01
CA GLY A 222 -2.62 -4.79 11.82
C GLY A 222 -2.13 -4.77 10.37
N ASP A 223 -1.78 -5.95 9.85
CA ASP A 223 -1.06 -6.06 8.58
C ASP A 223 -1.97 -6.08 7.35
N CYS A 224 -3.23 -6.50 7.50
CA CYS A 224 -4.16 -6.53 6.37
C CYS A 224 -5.16 -5.38 6.39
N ALA A 225 -5.91 -5.17 7.48
CA ALA A 225 -6.89 -4.10 7.53
C ALA A 225 -6.24 -2.72 7.72
N GLY A 226 -5.35 -2.60 8.71
CA GLY A 226 -4.67 -1.35 9.02
C GLY A 226 -3.73 -0.89 7.92
N MET A 227 -2.85 -1.77 7.46
CA MET A 227 -1.89 -1.46 6.40
C MET A 227 -2.57 -1.23 5.05
N ALA A 228 -3.64 -1.96 4.70
CA ALA A 228 -4.35 -1.73 3.46
C ALA A 228 -4.95 -0.32 3.39
N ALA A 229 -5.53 0.18 4.49
CA ALA A 229 -6.04 1.54 4.57
C ALA A 229 -4.92 2.59 4.46
N ASP A 230 -3.76 2.33 5.07
CA ASP A 230 -2.58 3.18 5.03
C ASP A 230 -1.99 3.26 3.61
N LEU A 231 -1.89 2.12 2.91
CA LEU A 231 -1.43 2.08 1.53
C LEU A 231 -2.43 2.76 0.56
N PHE A 232 -3.73 2.61 0.82
CA PHE A 232 -4.76 3.33 0.05
C PHE A 232 -4.60 4.85 0.20
N GLU A 233 -4.43 5.32 1.44
CA GLU A 233 -4.16 6.73 1.73
C GLU A 233 -2.92 7.22 1.00
N THR A 234 -1.79 6.52 1.17
CA THR A 234 -0.52 6.88 0.55
C THR A 234 -0.65 6.97 -0.97
N TYR A 235 -1.31 6.00 -1.59
CA TYR A 235 -1.56 5.99 -3.04
C TYR A 235 -2.43 7.17 -3.48
N ALA A 236 -3.58 7.35 -2.83
CA ALA A 236 -4.53 8.40 -3.19
C ALA A 236 -3.96 9.80 -2.95
N VAL A 237 -3.38 10.06 -1.77
CA VAL A 237 -2.83 11.36 -1.40
C VAL A 237 -1.66 11.76 -2.29
N THR A 238 -0.78 10.82 -2.63
CA THR A 238 0.37 11.10 -3.51
C THR A 238 -0.08 11.53 -4.91
N ILE A 239 -1.01 10.82 -5.51
CA ILE A 239 -1.53 11.18 -6.85
C ILE A 239 -2.29 12.51 -6.77
N VAL A 240 -3.17 12.69 -5.79
CA VAL A 240 -3.92 13.93 -5.58
C VAL A 240 -2.97 15.11 -5.36
N ALA A 241 -1.97 14.98 -4.51
CA ALA A 241 -0.99 16.04 -4.25
C ALA A 241 -0.25 16.44 -5.53
N THR A 242 0.16 15.47 -6.35
CA THR A 242 0.81 15.73 -7.64
C THR A 242 -0.13 16.41 -8.62
N MET A 243 -1.42 16.01 -8.67
CA MET A 243 -2.45 16.69 -9.47
C MET A 243 -2.69 18.14 -9.01
N VAL A 244 -2.75 18.37 -7.70
CA VAL A 244 -2.90 19.71 -7.13
C VAL A 244 -1.68 20.58 -7.46
N LEU A 245 -0.47 20.07 -7.35
CA LEU A 245 0.74 20.78 -7.79
C LEU A 245 0.68 21.12 -9.29
N ALA A 246 0.18 20.19 -10.13
CA ALA A 246 -0.02 20.47 -11.54
C ALA A 246 -0.99 21.63 -11.78
N THR A 247 -2.08 21.74 -11.01
CA THR A 247 -3.00 22.89 -11.12
C THR A 247 -2.39 24.22 -10.70
N ILE A 248 -1.42 24.19 -9.79
CA ILE A 248 -0.74 25.40 -9.28
C ILE A 248 0.34 25.85 -10.27
N PHE A 249 1.17 24.92 -10.74
CA PHE A 249 2.32 25.27 -11.58
C PHE A 249 2.00 25.38 -13.07
N PHE A 250 1.00 24.62 -13.54
CA PHE A 250 0.63 24.54 -14.96
C PHE A 250 -0.86 24.85 -15.14
N ALA A 251 -1.31 26.00 -14.62
CA ALA A 251 -2.71 26.42 -14.70
C ALA A 251 -3.27 26.29 -16.13
N GLY A 252 -4.35 25.54 -16.30
CA GLY A 252 -4.97 25.29 -17.60
C GLY A 252 -4.36 24.17 -18.45
N ASN A 253 -3.25 23.55 -18.02
CA ASN A 253 -2.64 22.41 -18.71
C ASN A 253 -3.21 21.09 -18.16
N VAL A 254 -4.23 20.57 -18.84
CA VAL A 254 -4.91 19.33 -18.45
C VAL A 254 -4.02 18.11 -18.64
N ASP A 255 -3.08 18.11 -19.57
CA ASP A 255 -2.14 17.01 -19.78
C ASP A 255 -1.24 16.81 -18.56
N MET A 256 -0.72 17.88 -17.99
CA MET A 256 0.08 17.83 -16.76
C MET A 256 -0.74 17.40 -15.53
N LEU A 257 -2.01 17.78 -15.48
CA LEU A 257 -2.94 17.37 -14.43
C LEU A 257 -3.23 15.85 -14.49
N LEU A 258 -3.37 15.28 -15.68
CA LEU A 258 -3.68 13.86 -15.90
C LEU A 258 -2.45 12.96 -15.87
N TYR A 259 -1.24 13.51 -15.98
CA TYR A 259 -0.01 12.73 -16.07
C TYR A 259 0.23 11.82 -14.85
N PRO A 260 0.01 12.26 -13.58
CA PRO A 260 0.12 11.36 -12.43
C PRO A 260 -0.84 10.17 -12.48
N LEU A 261 -2.07 10.38 -12.94
CA LEU A 261 -3.05 9.30 -13.15
C LEU A 261 -2.59 8.33 -14.25
N ALA A 262 -2.03 8.84 -15.33
CA ALA A 262 -1.51 8.02 -16.42
C ALA A 262 -0.32 7.16 -15.97
N ILE A 263 0.57 7.69 -15.12
CA ILE A 263 1.64 6.92 -14.46
C ILE A 263 1.01 5.81 -13.60
N GLY A 264 0.11 6.15 -12.68
CA GLY A 264 -0.55 5.19 -11.80
C GLY A 264 -1.23 4.07 -12.58
N GLY A 265 -1.98 4.40 -13.64
CA GLY A 265 -2.65 3.41 -14.50
C GLY A 265 -1.68 2.49 -15.23
N SER A 266 -0.58 3.03 -15.76
CA SER A 266 0.45 2.24 -16.46
C SER A 266 1.21 1.31 -15.52
N CYS A 267 1.59 1.82 -14.34
CA CYS A 267 2.25 1.03 -13.31
C CYS A 267 1.36 -0.10 -12.78
N LEU A 268 0.06 0.16 -12.63
CA LEU A 268 -0.90 -0.85 -12.17
C LEU A 268 -1.00 -2.03 -13.16
N ILE A 269 -1.02 -1.77 -14.46
CA ILE A 269 -0.98 -2.83 -15.49
C ILE A 269 0.35 -3.62 -15.40
N ALA A 270 1.47 -2.92 -15.25
CA ALA A 270 2.78 -3.54 -15.09
C ALA A 270 2.83 -4.43 -13.83
N SER A 271 2.25 -3.97 -12.71
CA SER A 271 2.16 -4.73 -11.45
C SER A 271 1.32 -5.99 -11.60
N ILE A 272 0.16 -5.93 -12.28
CA ILE A 272 -0.63 -7.13 -12.58
C ILE A 272 0.21 -8.15 -13.36
N ALA A 273 0.92 -7.71 -14.39
CA ALA A 273 1.80 -8.59 -15.17
C ALA A 273 2.97 -9.11 -14.32
N GLY A 274 3.55 -8.29 -13.45
CA GLY A 274 4.64 -8.64 -12.53
C GLY A 274 4.30 -9.77 -11.57
N THR A 275 3.04 -9.86 -11.11
CA THR A 275 2.61 -10.95 -10.21
C THR A 275 2.81 -12.35 -10.78
N PHE A 276 2.75 -12.53 -12.09
CA PHE A 276 2.94 -13.83 -12.74
C PHE A 276 4.40 -14.31 -12.74
N PHE A 277 5.35 -13.41 -12.46
CA PHE A 277 6.78 -13.73 -12.35
C PHE A 277 7.19 -14.21 -10.95
N VAL A 278 6.32 -14.08 -9.94
CA VAL A 278 6.56 -14.59 -8.59
C VAL A 278 6.45 -16.11 -8.58
N ARG A 279 7.58 -16.78 -8.78
CA ARG A 279 7.64 -18.25 -8.81
C ARG A 279 8.90 -18.73 -8.08
N LEU A 280 8.72 -19.70 -7.19
CA LEU A 280 9.82 -20.31 -6.47
C LEU A 280 10.74 -21.04 -7.45
N GLY A 281 12.05 -20.78 -7.34
CA GLY A 281 13.07 -21.46 -8.11
C GLY A 281 13.55 -22.76 -7.42
N LYS A 282 14.47 -23.48 -8.07
CA LYS A 282 15.07 -24.70 -7.51
C LYS A 282 15.82 -24.49 -6.18
N SER A 283 16.26 -23.28 -5.89
CA SER A 283 16.95 -22.92 -4.64
C SER A 283 16.05 -22.77 -3.43
N ASN A 284 14.73 -22.87 -3.57
CA ASN A 284 13.74 -22.63 -2.52
C ASN A 284 13.88 -21.25 -1.82
N ASN A 285 14.48 -20.25 -2.50
CA ASN A 285 14.64 -18.90 -1.98
C ASN A 285 13.36 -18.10 -2.22
N ILE A 286 12.58 -17.86 -1.15
CA ILE A 286 11.32 -17.13 -1.18
C ILE A 286 11.57 -15.66 -1.55
N MET A 287 12.54 -15.01 -0.90
CA MET A 287 12.88 -13.60 -1.22
C MET A 287 13.28 -13.44 -2.67
N GLY A 288 14.09 -14.35 -3.20
CA GLY A 288 14.45 -14.35 -4.62
C GLY A 288 13.25 -14.52 -5.57
N ALA A 289 12.19 -15.23 -5.15
CA ALA A 289 10.95 -15.32 -5.93
C ALA A 289 10.16 -14.00 -5.91
N LEU A 290 10.10 -13.33 -4.78
CA LEU A 290 9.45 -12.02 -4.64
C LEU A 290 10.19 -10.94 -5.43
N TYR A 291 11.53 -10.92 -5.37
CA TYR A 291 12.35 -10.00 -6.17
C TYR A 291 12.16 -10.17 -7.68
N LYS A 292 11.92 -11.38 -8.18
CA LYS A 292 11.61 -11.58 -9.61
C LYS A 292 10.33 -10.85 -10.01
N GLY A 293 9.28 -10.93 -9.20
CA GLY A 293 8.04 -10.19 -9.43
C GLY A 293 8.26 -8.69 -9.37
N PHE A 294 8.94 -8.22 -8.33
CA PHE A 294 9.25 -6.79 -8.15
C PHE A 294 10.07 -6.22 -9.32
N ILE A 295 11.17 -6.87 -9.70
CA ILE A 295 12.02 -6.41 -10.82
C ILE A 295 11.25 -6.45 -12.14
N ALA A 296 10.45 -7.50 -12.39
CA ALA A 296 9.60 -7.59 -13.56
C ALA A 296 8.59 -6.44 -13.62
N SER A 297 7.93 -6.14 -12.49
CA SER A 297 6.99 -5.02 -12.36
C SER A 297 7.68 -3.68 -12.66
N ALA A 298 8.84 -3.44 -12.05
CA ALA A 298 9.59 -2.20 -12.24
C ALA A 298 10.04 -2.01 -13.69
N LEU A 299 10.59 -3.07 -14.33
CA LEU A 299 11.02 -3.00 -15.73
C LEU A 299 9.84 -2.81 -16.69
N LEU A 300 8.72 -3.48 -16.45
CA LEU A 300 7.49 -3.29 -17.22
C LEU A 300 6.91 -1.89 -17.03
N SER A 301 6.94 -1.36 -15.81
CA SER A 301 6.52 0.02 -15.51
C SER A 301 7.35 1.02 -16.31
N LEU A 302 8.69 0.89 -16.31
CA LEU A 302 9.57 1.73 -17.11
C LEU A 302 9.26 1.64 -18.61
N ALA A 303 9.08 0.41 -19.12
CA ALA A 303 8.79 0.19 -20.54
C ALA A 303 7.45 0.79 -20.97
N ILE A 304 6.40 0.71 -20.12
CA ILE A 304 5.07 1.25 -20.41
C ILE A 304 5.04 2.78 -20.19
N MET A 305 5.70 3.29 -19.16
CA MET A 305 5.76 4.72 -18.90
C MET A 305 6.45 5.51 -20.00
N TYR A 306 7.39 4.91 -20.75
CA TYR A 306 8.06 5.58 -21.86
C TYR A 306 7.09 6.08 -22.94
N PRO A 307 6.29 5.24 -23.59
CA PRO A 307 5.31 5.71 -24.57
C PRO A 307 4.20 6.53 -23.92
N VAL A 308 3.80 6.26 -22.70
CA VAL A 308 2.78 7.03 -21.98
C VAL A 308 3.25 8.47 -21.74
N THR A 309 4.45 8.68 -21.25
CA THR A 309 5.04 10.02 -21.07
C THR A 309 5.09 10.79 -22.38
N ASN A 310 5.58 10.13 -23.45
CA ASN A 310 5.65 10.76 -24.76
C ASN A 310 4.27 11.11 -25.33
N TYR A 311 3.27 10.26 -25.11
CA TYR A 311 1.90 10.50 -25.57
C TYR A 311 1.18 11.60 -24.79
N VAL A 312 1.34 11.62 -23.44
CA VAL A 312 0.63 12.54 -22.56
C VAL A 312 1.25 13.92 -22.60
N ILE A 313 2.54 14.05 -22.39
CA ILE A 313 3.23 15.34 -22.25
C ILE A 313 4.22 15.64 -23.36
N GLY A 314 4.77 14.60 -24.06
CA GLY A 314 5.80 14.74 -25.09
C GLY A 314 7.20 14.93 -24.48
N PHE A 315 8.17 14.16 -24.94
CA PHE A 315 9.55 14.24 -24.43
C PHE A 315 10.25 15.57 -24.71
N ALA A 316 9.98 16.16 -25.89
CA ALA A 316 10.58 17.43 -26.31
C ALA A 316 9.80 18.67 -25.84
N SER A 317 8.69 18.49 -25.15
CA SER A 317 7.91 19.63 -24.64
C SER A 317 8.66 20.28 -23.49
N GLU A 318 8.86 21.60 -23.59
CA GLU A 318 9.49 22.40 -22.55
C GLU A 318 8.45 22.96 -21.58
N PHE A 319 8.74 22.89 -20.31
CA PHE A 319 7.93 23.40 -19.22
C PHE A 319 8.80 24.29 -18.33
N SER A 320 8.20 25.31 -17.76
CA SER A 320 8.89 26.21 -16.83
C SER A 320 8.06 26.39 -15.56
N VAL A 321 8.72 26.27 -14.41
CA VAL A 321 8.13 26.53 -13.09
C VAL A 321 9.11 27.39 -12.31
N ALA A 322 8.70 28.60 -11.98
CA ALA A 322 9.58 29.62 -11.39
C ALA A 322 10.86 29.81 -12.23
N ASP A 323 12.03 29.59 -11.65
CA ASP A 323 13.34 29.74 -12.31
C ASP A 323 13.87 28.44 -12.93
N SER A 324 13.09 27.36 -12.94
CA SER A 324 13.48 26.04 -13.46
C SER A 324 12.77 25.76 -14.79
N SER A 325 13.53 25.44 -15.84
CA SER A 325 13.01 24.90 -17.09
C SER A 325 13.38 23.43 -17.20
N PHE A 326 12.45 22.60 -17.65
CA PHE A 326 12.64 21.17 -17.79
C PHE A 326 11.78 20.63 -18.94
N THR A 327 12.08 19.42 -19.38
CA THR A 327 11.40 18.73 -20.48
C THR A 327 10.57 17.54 -20.00
N GLY A 328 9.72 17.00 -20.86
CA GLY A 328 9.04 15.74 -20.58
C GLY A 328 10.02 14.57 -20.36
N GLN A 329 11.21 14.63 -20.96
CA GLN A 329 12.28 13.65 -20.73
C GLN A 329 12.80 13.73 -19.27
N ASP A 330 12.97 14.92 -18.72
CA ASP A 330 13.42 15.10 -17.33
C ASP A 330 12.42 14.52 -16.33
N LEU A 331 11.10 14.65 -16.62
CA LEU A 331 10.06 14.03 -15.81
C LEU A 331 10.10 12.50 -15.88
N TYR A 332 10.37 11.93 -17.05
CA TYR A 332 10.58 10.48 -17.18
C TYR A 332 11.81 10.00 -16.38
N ILE A 333 12.90 10.77 -16.39
CA ILE A 333 14.09 10.47 -15.57
C ILE A 333 13.74 10.56 -14.08
N CYS A 334 12.94 11.54 -13.64
CA CYS A 334 12.45 11.61 -12.27
C CYS A 334 11.64 10.35 -11.89
N ALA A 335 10.82 9.81 -12.79
CA ALA A 335 10.10 8.56 -12.54
C ALA A 335 11.06 7.36 -12.39
N ILE A 336 12.12 7.28 -13.22
CA ILE A 336 13.18 6.26 -13.09
C ILE A 336 13.85 6.37 -11.70
N ILE A 337 14.20 7.58 -11.27
CA ILE A 337 14.81 7.80 -9.96
C ILE A 337 13.89 7.29 -8.85
N GLY A 338 12.57 7.54 -8.95
CA GLY A 338 11.57 7.03 -7.98
C GLY A 338 11.61 5.50 -7.87
N LEU A 339 11.59 4.79 -9.00
CA LEU A 339 11.68 3.32 -9.01
C LEU A 339 13.00 2.80 -8.44
N VAL A 340 14.12 3.46 -8.73
CA VAL A 340 15.43 3.12 -8.16
C VAL A 340 15.43 3.31 -6.65
N ILE A 341 14.86 4.41 -6.14
CA ILE A 341 14.72 4.66 -4.70
C ILE A 341 13.90 3.54 -4.04
N THR A 342 12.76 3.16 -4.63
CA THR A 342 11.94 2.05 -4.11
C THR A 342 12.76 0.76 -4.02
N GLY A 343 13.50 0.40 -5.06
CA GLY A 343 14.35 -0.79 -5.05
C GLY A 343 15.44 -0.75 -3.97
N LEU A 344 16.09 0.40 -3.79
CA LEU A 344 17.10 0.58 -2.76
C LEU A 344 16.50 0.50 -1.35
N LEU A 345 15.34 1.09 -1.12
CA LEU A 345 14.67 1.05 0.18
C LEU A 345 14.24 -0.39 0.53
N ILE A 346 13.71 -1.16 -0.42
CA ILE A 346 13.37 -2.58 -0.21
C ILE A 346 14.62 -3.37 0.16
N TRP A 347 15.72 -3.20 -0.58
CA TRP A 347 16.97 -3.90 -0.32
C TRP A 347 17.58 -3.54 1.04
N ILE A 348 17.57 -2.24 1.41
CA ILE A 348 18.07 -1.78 2.72
C ILE A 348 17.20 -2.36 3.84
N THR A 349 15.88 -2.36 3.68
CA THR A 349 14.95 -2.92 4.66
C THR A 349 15.22 -4.41 4.86
N GLU A 350 15.38 -5.19 3.79
CA GLU A 350 15.73 -6.60 3.89
C GLU A 350 17.05 -6.82 4.65
N TYR A 351 18.06 -5.98 4.38
CA TYR A 351 19.35 -6.08 5.09
C TYR A 351 19.19 -5.91 6.60
N TYR A 352 18.36 -4.97 7.06
CA TYR A 352 18.17 -4.71 8.48
C TYR A 352 17.16 -5.65 9.16
N THR A 353 16.31 -6.33 8.41
CA THR A 353 15.24 -7.20 8.95
C THR A 353 15.47 -8.70 8.69
N GLY A 354 16.31 -9.04 7.73
CA GLY A 354 16.55 -10.44 7.37
C GLY A 354 17.45 -11.17 8.38
N THR A 355 17.05 -12.35 8.77
CA THR A 355 17.75 -13.20 9.77
C THR A 355 19.15 -13.61 9.35
N ASN A 356 19.45 -13.58 8.07
CA ASN A 356 20.75 -13.95 7.51
C ASN A 356 21.78 -12.83 7.57
N TYR A 357 21.40 -11.61 7.96
CA TYR A 357 22.26 -10.45 7.95
C TYR A 357 22.73 -10.05 9.35
N ARG A 358 23.86 -9.34 9.38
CA ARG A 358 24.53 -8.87 10.61
C ARG A 358 23.59 -8.16 11.61
N PRO A 359 22.70 -7.24 11.20
CA PRO A 359 21.91 -6.50 12.16
C PRO A 359 21.07 -7.41 13.06
N VAL A 360 20.26 -8.29 12.48
CA VAL A 360 19.39 -9.22 13.22
C VAL A 360 20.24 -10.22 14.02
N GLN A 361 21.32 -10.77 13.43
CA GLN A 361 22.22 -11.69 14.13
C GLN A 361 22.90 -11.06 15.33
N SER A 362 23.23 -9.75 15.26
CA SER A 362 23.83 -9.03 16.37
C SER A 362 22.87 -8.87 17.55
N ILE A 363 21.59 -8.64 17.28
CA ILE A 363 20.54 -8.56 18.30
C ILE A 363 20.34 -9.95 18.94
N ALA A 364 20.23 -10.99 18.12
CA ALA A 364 20.12 -12.38 18.60
C ALA A 364 21.31 -12.76 19.50
N LYS A 365 22.53 -12.39 19.13
CA LYS A 365 23.72 -12.62 19.95
C LYS A 365 23.68 -11.84 21.27
N ALA A 366 23.26 -10.58 21.25
CA ALA A 366 23.11 -9.75 22.45
C ALA A 366 22.06 -10.34 23.42
N SER A 367 21.00 -10.96 22.88
CA SER A 367 19.94 -11.61 23.70
C SER A 367 20.47 -12.73 24.58
N THR A 368 21.55 -13.40 24.17
CA THR A 368 22.18 -14.49 24.98
C THR A 368 22.90 -13.97 26.21
N THR A 369 23.19 -12.70 26.30
CA THR A 369 23.92 -12.07 27.41
C THR A 369 23.04 -11.37 28.42
N GLY A 370 21.76 -11.17 28.11
CA GLY A 370 20.77 -10.61 29.03
C GLY A 370 19.76 -9.68 28.34
N HIS A 371 18.69 -9.36 29.07
CA HIS A 371 17.62 -8.50 28.57
C HIS A 371 18.09 -7.06 28.29
N GLY A 372 18.89 -6.48 29.17
CA GLY A 372 19.42 -5.13 28.99
C GLY A 372 20.27 -4.99 27.73
N THR A 373 21.15 -5.94 27.47
CA THR A 373 22.00 -5.97 26.29
C THR A 373 21.20 -6.15 25.01
N ASN A 374 20.13 -6.94 25.04
CA ASN A 374 19.19 -7.09 23.91
C ASN A 374 18.53 -5.75 23.56
N VAL A 375 17.98 -5.05 24.56
CA VAL A 375 17.32 -3.74 24.34
C VAL A 375 18.32 -2.71 23.79
N ILE A 376 19.52 -2.63 24.38
CA ILE A 376 20.56 -1.70 23.92
C ILE A 376 20.97 -1.99 22.47
N GLN A 377 21.20 -3.27 22.14
CA GLN A 377 21.60 -3.65 20.79
C GLN A 377 20.46 -3.40 19.78
N GLY A 378 19.21 -3.67 20.16
CA GLY A 378 18.04 -3.38 19.34
C GLY A 378 17.92 -1.90 19.03
N LEU A 379 18.06 -1.03 20.03
CA LEU A 379 18.06 0.41 19.85
C LEU A 379 19.21 0.90 18.97
N ALA A 380 20.42 0.37 19.17
CA ALA A 380 21.59 0.72 18.36
C ALA A 380 21.39 0.36 16.89
N VAL A 381 20.89 -0.85 16.59
CA VAL A 381 20.57 -1.29 15.22
C VAL A 381 19.44 -0.46 14.62
N SER A 382 18.41 -0.14 15.41
CA SER A 382 17.30 0.71 14.94
C SER A 382 17.79 2.09 14.52
N MET A 383 18.69 2.71 15.29
CA MET A 383 19.29 4.01 14.92
C MET A 383 20.18 3.89 13.68
N GLU A 384 20.99 2.82 13.58
CA GLU A 384 21.83 2.56 12.40
C GLU A 384 20.96 2.40 11.14
N ALA A 385 19.83 1.70 11.25
CA ALA A 385 18.93 1.40 10.15
C ALA A 385 18.27 2.64 9.49
N THR A 386 18.23 3.78 10.19
CA THR A 386 17.66 5.01 9.65
C THR A 386 18.60 5.74 8.69
N ALA A 387 19.90 5.52 8.79
CA ALA A 387 20.91 6.33 8.08
C ALA A 387 20.88 6.13 6.57
N LEU A 388 20.91 4.89 6.08
CA LEU A 388 20.91 4.60 4.65
C LEU A 388 19.61 5.02 3.94
N PRO A 389 18.41 4.73 4.46
CA PRO A 389 17.17 5.23 3.88
C PRO A 389 17.13 6.75 3.81
N ALA A 390 17.54 7.44 4.86
CA ALA A 390 17.59 8.91 4.89
C ALA A 390 18.51 9.46 3.79
N LEU A 391 19.70 8.89 3.61
CA LEU A 391 20.62 9.30 2.55
C LEU A 391 20.03 9.06 1.15
N VAL A 392 19.43 7.91 0.90
CA VAL A 392 18.80 7.58 -0.39
C VAL A 392 17.69 8.57 -0.71
N ILE A 393 16.83 8.87 0.26
CA ILE A 393 15.72 9.83 0.09
C ILE A 393 16.27 11.25 -0.17
N VAL A 394 17.24 11.72 0.61
CA VAL A 394 17.83 13.07 0.44
C VAL A 394 18.49 13.20 -0.94
N ILE A 395 19.28 12.20 -1.36
CA ILE A 395 19.90 12.19 -2.70
C ILE A 395 18.83 12.21 -3.78
N GLY A 396 17.76 11.41 -3.63
CA GLY A 396 16.64 11.38 -4.56
C GLY A 396 15.92 12.71 -4.68
N ILE A 397 15.62 13.36 -3.55
CA ILE A 397 15.01 14.70 -3.53
C ILE A 397 15.90 15.72 -4.25
N ILE A 398 17.20 15.76 -3.93
CA ILE A 398 18.14 16.70 -4.57
C ILE A 398 18.23 16.45 -6.07
N ALA A 399 18.33 15.19 -6.50
CA ALA A 399 18.44 14.83 -7.90
C ALA A 399 17.20 15.23 -8.70
N THR A 400 16.00 14.85 -8.21
CA THR A 400 14.72 15.15 -8.88
C THR A 400 14.39 16.63 -8.85
N PHE A 401 14.72 17.34 -7.75
CA PHE A 401 14.56 18.78 -7.66
C PHE A 401 15.43 19.52 -8.67
N LYS A 402 16.68 19.11 -8.86
CA LYS A 402 17.58 19.70 -9.86
C LYS A 402 17.14 19.46 -11.30
N LEU A 403 16.45 18.34 -11.57
CA LEU A 403 15.96 18.00 -12.90
C LEU A 403 14.68 18.76 -13.26
N ALA A 404 13.69 18.78 -12.38
CA ALA A 404 12.36 19.30 -12.71
C ALA A 404 11.66 20.02 -11.52
N GLY A 405 12.44 20.58 -10.59
CA GLY A 405 11.93 21.32 -9.45
C GLY A 405 11.01 20.48 -8.54
N LEU A 406 10.06 21.14 -7.89
CA LEU A 406 9.08 20.48 -7.00
C LEU A 406 8.20 19.47 -7.76
N PHE A 407 7.88 19.73 -9.01
CA PHE A 407 7.08 18.81 -9.80
C PHE A 407 7.85 17.51 -10.14
N GLY A 408 9.16 17.59 -10.33
CA GLY A 408 10.02 16.41 -10.48
C GLY A 408 10.00 15.49 -9.27
N ILE A 409 10.02 16.06 -8.05
CA ILE A 409 9.85 15.28 -6.80
C ILE A 409 8.50 14.58 -6.79
N ALA A 410 7.42 15.31 -7.11
CA ALA A 410 6.06 14.78 -7.11
C ALA A 410 5.88 13.60 -8.09
N ILE A 411 6.46 13.71 -9.29
CA ILE A 411 6.46 12.62 -10.29
C ILE A 411 7.29 11.43 -9.81
N SER A 412 8.46 11.66 -9.21
CA SER A 412 9.28 10.61 -8.63
C SER A 412 8.52 9.81 -7.58
N VAL A 413 7.87 10.50 -6.63
CA VAL A 413 7.07 9.87 -5.57
C VAL A 413 5.86 9.13 -6.15
N THR A 414 5.21 9.68 -7.20
CA THR A 414 4.11 8.99 -7.90
C THR A 414 4.59 7.68 -8.53
N ALA A 415 5.78 7.66 -9.14
CA ALA A 415 6.34 6.45 -9.73
C ALA A 415 6.77 5.40 -8.68
N MET A 416 7.08 5.82 -7.44
CA MET A 416 7.37 4.89 -6.33
C MET A 416 6.17 4.03 -5.92
N LEU A 417 4.95 4.42 -6.32
CA LEU A 417 3.72 3.67 -6.04
C LEU A 417 3.51 2.44 -6.94
N SER A 418 4.39 2.21 -7.89
CA SER A 418 4.26 1.14 -8.91
C SER A 418 4.56 -0.27 -8.39
#